data_62afe0a664669297f1d37dd1e66962d9
#
_entry.id   62afe0a664669297f1d37dd1e66962d9
#
_cell.length_a   1.000
_cell.length_b   1.000
_cell.length_c   1.000
_cell.angle_alpha   90.00
_cell.angle_beta   90.00
_cell.angle_gamma   90.00
#
_symmetry.space_group_name_H-M   'P 1'
#
loop_
_entity.id
_entity.type
_entity.pdbx_description
1 polymer ?
#
loop_
_entity_poly.entity_id
_entity_poly.type
_entity_poly.pdbx_seq_one_letter_code
_entity_poly.pdbx_strand_id
1 'polypeptide(L)'
;MERKDIRKRLARPAIKFAAGGFRPTQSDDESWLGKVFLFRPDETVPKNAAGIELHPYAQLYLPDLPFCSSALRGIRVLTVFISEPFPEPFEAMGDNWLIREYSFDEVLVRKDFASPDSPLKPFALKAELVEEDFPLWDGGGIPRDI
;
A
#
# COMPACT_ATOMS: atom_id res chain seq x y z
N MET A 1 6.96 11.99 -33.73
CA MET A 1 6.72 12.39 -32.33
C MET A 1 8.07 12.57 -31.64
N GLU A 2 8.33 13.75 -31.12
CA GLU A 2 9.60 14.03 -30.47
C GLU A 2 9.65 13.35 -29.07
N ARG A 3 10.88 13.00 -28.64
CA ARG A 3 11.13 12.33 -27.35
C ARG A 3 10.56 13.12 -26.15
N LYS A 4 10.53 14.45 -26.24
CA LYS A 4 9.94 15.34 -25.22
C LYS A 4 8.41 15.20 -25.12
N ASP A 5 7.75 15.00 -26.24
CA ASP A 5 6.30 14.86 -26.29
C ASP A 5 5.85 13.54 -25.65
N ILE A 6 6.59 12.46 -25.88
CA ILE A 6 6.33 11.16 -25.26
C ILE A 6 6.46 11.25 -23.75
N ARG A 7 7.54 11.84 -23.25
CA ARG A 7 7.73 12.02 -21.79
C ARG A 7 6.57 12.80 -21.17
N LYS A 8 6.16 13.90 -21.77
CA LYS A 8 5.06 14.73 -21.26
C LYS A 8 3.73 13.95 -21.21
N ARG A 9 3.48 13.07 -22.18
CA ARG A 9 2.27 12.22 -22.21
C ARG A 9 2.31 11.10 -21.16
N LEU A 10 3.49 10.59 -20.82
CA LEU A 10 3.67 9.50 -19.87
C LEU A 10 3.76 9.96 -18.42
N ALA A 11 4.12 11.21 -18.18
CA ALA A 11 4.26 11.74 -16.84
C ALA A 11 2.95 11.65 -16.04
N ARG A 12 3.03 11.17 -14.81
CA ARG A 12 1.92 11.10 -13.85
C ARG A 12 2.41 11.53 -12.48
N PRO A 13 1.57 12.20 -11.68
CA PRO A 13 1.92 12.43 -10.28
C PRO A 13 1.93 11.10 -9.53
N ALA A 14 2.84 10.97 -8.57
CA ALA A 14 2.97 9.80 -7.73
C ALA A 14 3.33 10.20 -6.30
N ILE A 15 3.15 9.26 -5.38
CA ILE A 15 3.61 9.38 -4.01
C ILE A 15 4.84 8.50 -3.83
N LYS A 16 5.91 9.11 -3.36
CA LYS A 16 7.09 8.41 -2.86
C LYS A 16 6.99 8.26 -1.35
N PHE A 17 7.11 7.06 -0.85
CA PHE A 17 7.18 6.80 0.57
C PHE A 17 8.62 6.57 1.02
N ALA A 18 9.05 7.34 2.01
CA ALA A 18 10.29 7.08 2.74
C ALA A 18 9.96 6.30 4.01
N ALA A 19 10.63 5.17 4.22
CA ALA A 19 10.45 4.31 5.38
C ALA A 19 11.48 4.61 6.46
N GLY A 20 11.01 4.96 7.68
CA GLY A 20 11.90 5.27 8.81
C GLY A 20 12.62 6.61 8.67
N GLY A 21 13.65 6.81 9.50
CA GLY A 21 14.45 8.04 9.51
C GLY A 21 13.80 9.23 10.22
N PHE A 22 12.63 9.06 10.83
CA PHE A 22 11.92 10.06 11.63
C PHE A 22 11.21 9.39 12.81
N ARG A 23 10.81 10.19 13.79
CA ARG A 23 10.06 9.67 14.94
C ARG A 23 8.59 9.54 14.58
N PRO A 24 7.98 8.35 14.68
CA PRO A 24 6.55 8.18 14.45
C PRO A 24 5.72 8.87 15.54
N THR A 25 4.53 9.33 15.15
CA THR A 25 3.58 9.98 16.07
C THR A 25 2.75 8.98 16.86
N GLN A 26 2.66 7.75 16.42
CA GLN A 26 1.81 6.67 16.96
C GLN A 26 0.30 6.96 16.85
N SER A 27 -0.09 7.90 15.99
CA SER A 27 -1.50 8.20 15.72
C SER A 27 -2.11 7.20 14.75
N ASP A 28 -3.45 7.12 14.73
CA ASP A 28 -4.18 6.26 13.79
C ASP A 28 -4.08 6.75 12.34
N ASP A 29 -3.70 8.01 12.14
CA ASP A 29 -3.57 8.66 10.83
C ASP A 29 -2.21 8.40 10.17
N GLU A 30 -1.34 7.67 10.81
CA GLU A 30 0.01 7.42 10.33
C GLU A 30 0.06 6.20 9.42
N SER A 31 0.76 6.34 8.28
CA SER A 31 1.01 5.22 7.36
C SER A 31 2.23 4.41 7.79
N TRP A 32 2.20 3.10 7.56
CA TRP A 32 3.22 2.17 8.01
C TRP A 32 3.56 1.13 6.94
N LEU A 33 4.82 0.76 6.87
CA LEU A 33 5.31 -0.46 6.23
C LEU A 33 5.53 -1.52 7.31
N GLY A 34 5.14 -2.76 7.03
CA GLY A 34 5.36 -3.88 7.96
C GLY A 34 4.46 -3.89 9.20
N LYS A 35 3.45 -3.03 9.25
CA LYS A 35 2.51 -2.94 10.36
C LYS A 35 1.10 -2.60 9.88
N VAL A 36 0.11 -3.30 10.42
CA VAL A 36 -1.31 -3.00 10.25
C VAL A 36 -1.95 -3.07 11.63
N PHE A 37 -2.66 -2.02 12.02
CA PHE A 37 -3.32 -1.94 13.33
C PHE A 37 -4.77 -1.43 13.27
N LEU A 38 -5.26 -0.99 12.11
CA LEU A 38 -6.65 -0.58 11.92
C LEU A 38 -7.47 -1.70 11.30
N PHE A 39 -8.56 -2.04 11.97
CA PHE A 39 -9.47 -3.12 11.59
C PHE A 39 -10.91 -2.69 11.83
N ARG A 40 -11.86 -3.31 11.11
CA ARG A 40 -13.26 -3.28 11.59
C ARG A 40 -13.35 -4.01 12.92
N PRO A 41 -14.35 -3.71 13.76
CA PRO A 41 -14.49 -4.34 15.08
C PRO A 41 -14.52 -5.87 15.07
N ASP A 42 -15.06 -6.48 14.02
CA ASP A 42 -15.21 -7.92 13.82
C ASP A 42 -14.07 -8.60 13.05
N GLU A 43 -13.12 -7.82 12.55
CA GLU A 43 -12.00 -8.36 11.75
C GLU A 43 -10.84 -8.83 12.61
N THR A 44 -10.13 -9.81 12.07
CA THR A 44 -8.84 -10.30 12.56
C THR A 44 -7.81 -10.31 11.43
N VAL A 45 -6.60 -10.74 11.72
CA VAL A 45 -5.57 -10.98 10.70
C VAL A 45 -6.11 -11.98 9.68
N PRO A 46 -6.03 -11.67 8.37
CA PRO A 46 -6.53 -12.57 7.35
C PRO A 46 -5.67 -13.83 7.23
N LYS A 47 -6.30 -14.90 6.75
CA LYS A 47 -5.65 -16.18 6.50
C LYS A 47 -5.77 -16.54 5.02
N ASN A 48 -4.78 -17.28 4.52
CA ASN A 48 -4.87 -17.88 3.19
C ASN A 48 -5.79 -19.10 3.18
N ALA A 49 -5.97 -19.74 2.02
CA ALA A 49 -6.81 -20.93 1.88
C ALA A 49 -6.35 -22.11 2.75
N ALA A 50 -5.06 -22.19 3.08
CA ALA A 50 -4.51 -23.22 3.98
C ALA A 50 -4.72 -22.88 5.48
N GLY A 51 -5.36 -21.76 5.81
CA GLY A 51 -5.59 -21.34 7.18
C GLY A 51 -4.38 -20.70 7.86
N ILE A 52 -3.35 -20.33 7.10
CA ILE A 52 -2.14 -19.69 7.60
C ILE A 52 -2.35 -18.18 7.61
N GLU A 53 -2.03 -17.52 8.72
CA GLU A 53 -2.12 -16.06 8.83
C GLU A 53 -1.14 -15.36 7.89
N LEU A 54 -1.64 -14.34 7.21
CA LEU A 54 -0.83 -13.46 6.38
C LEU A 54 -0.06 -12.46 7.27
N HIS A 55 1.06 -11.98 6.77
CA HIS A 55 1.86 -10.96 7.45
C HIS A 55 1.45 -9.55 7.07
N PRO A 56 1.47 -8.58 7.99
CA PRO A 56 1.20 -7.19 7.66
C PRO A 56 2.28 -6.65 6.72
N TYR A 57 1.84 -6.12 5.58
CA TYR A 57 2.74 -5.50 4.61
C TYR A 57 2.73 -3.98 4.71
N ALA A 58 1.55 -3.37 4.65
CA ALA A 58 1.41 -1.92 4.73
C ALA A 58 0.04 -1.50 5.24
N GLN A 59 0.00 -0.33 5.87
CA GLN A 59 -1.21 0.43 6.16
C GLN A 59 -1.01 1.85 5.68
N LEU A 60 -1.88 2.31 4.77
CA LEU A 60 -1.82 3.64 4.19
C LEU A 60 -3.05 4.45 4.61
N TYR A 61 -2.81 5.59 5.24
CA TYR A 61 -3.85 6.57 5.55
C TYR A 61 -3.89 7.61 4.41
N LEU A 62 -4.90 7.51 3.55
CA LEU A 62 -4.93 8.24 2.29
C LEU A 62 -5.24 9.74 2.40
N PRO A 63 -6.05 10.22 3.37
CA PRO A 63 -6.37 11.65 3.46
C PRO A 63 -5.18 12.58 3.63
N ASP A 64 -4.11 12.12 4.27
CA ASP A 64 -2.91 12.91 4.53
C ASP A 64 -1.88 12.87 3.38
N LEU A 65 -2.18 12.13 2.33
CA LEU A 65 -1.29 12.07 1.18
C LEU A 65 -1.39 13.34 0.33
N PRO A 66 -0.26 13.88 -0.18
CA PRO A 66 -0.26 15.09 -0.99
C PRO A 66 -0.92 14.92 -2.36
N PHE A 67 -1.22 13.69 -2.75
CA PHE A 67 -1.92 13.35 -3.98
C PHE A 67 -2.77 12.10 -3.76
N CYS A 68 -3.97 12.07 -4.37
CA CYS A 68 -4.83 10.90 -4.38
C CYS A 68 -5.31 10.62 -5.80
N SER A 69 -5.04 9.41 -6.28
CA SER A 69 -5.55 8.93 -7.56
C SER A 69 -7.08 8.87 -7.53
N SER A 70 -7.73 9.14 -8.67
CA SER A 70 -9.19 9.04 -8.80
C SER A 70 -9.71 7.64 -8.46
N ALA A 71 -8.93 6.60 -8.72
CA ALA A 71 -9.27 5.22 -8.38
C ALA A 71 -9.35 4.96 -6.86
N LEU A 72 -8.71 5.79 -6.05
CA LEU A 72 -8.67 5.67 -4.59
C LEU A 72 -9.60 6.66 -3.88
N ARG A 73 -10.40 7.42 -4.61
CA ARG A 73 -11.37 8.34 -4.02
C ARG A 73 -12.39 7.59 -3.17
N GLY A 74 -12.71 8.16 -2.01
CA GLY A 74 -13.65 7.54 -1.07
C GLY A 74 -13.04 6.49 -0.17
N ILE A 75 -11.78 6.12 -0.39
CA ILE A 75 -11.04 5.23 0.49
C ILE A 75 -10.27 6.07 1.51
N ARG A 76 -10.47 5.78 2.79
CA ARG A 76 -9.75 6.40 3.90
C ARG A 76 -8.48 5.66 4.24
N VAL A 77 -8.55 4.33 4.35
CA VAL A 77 -7.43 3.48 4.73
C VAL A 77 -7.33 2.29 3.79
N LEU A 78 -6.11 1.97 3.38
CA LEU A 78 -5.76 0.72 2.73
C LEU A 78 -4.88 -0.10 3.67
N THR A 79 -5.20 -1.38 3.83
CA THR A 79 -4.32 -2.32 4.51
C THR A 79 -3.96 -3.46 3.57
N VAL A 80 -2.70 -3.86 3.61
CA VAL A 80 -2.16 -4.91 2.74
C VAL A 80 -1.50 -5.98 3.60
N PHE A 81 -1.86 -7.22 3.33
CA PHE A 81 -1.27 -8.41 3.94
C PHE A 81 -0.66 -9.30 2.86
N ILE A 82 0.39 -10.00 3.19
CA ILE A 82 1.12 -10.86 2.26
C ILE A 82 1.53 -12.16 2.94
N SER A 83 1.57 -13.25 2.19
CA SER A 83 2.03 -14.54 2.69
C SER A 83 3.56 -14.67 2.63
N GLU A 84 4.09 -15.61 3.41
CA GLU A 84 5.44 -16.10 3.29
C GLU A 84 5.41 -17.63 3.03
N PRO A 85 6.20 -18.15 2.07
CA PRO A 85 7.10 -17.41 1.17
C PRO A 85 6.36 -16.55 0.16
N PHE A 86 7.02 -15.49 -0.30
CA PHE A 86 6.48 -14.65 -1.37
C PHE A 86 6.39 -15.45 -2.67
N PRO A 87 5.40 -15.15 -3.54
CA PRO A 87 5.31 -15.78 -4.83
C PRO A 87 6.59 -15.57 -5.65
N GLU A 88 6.96 -16.58 -6.41
CA GLU A 88 8.07 -16.48 -7.37
C GLU A 88 7.75 -15.45 -8.47
N PRO A 89 8.75 -14.84 -9.10
CA PRO A 89 8.54 -13.95 -10.23
C PRO A 89 7.66 -14.60 -11.31
N PHE A 90 6.66 -13.85 -11.78
CA PHE A 90 5.67 -14.30 -12.77
C PHE A 90 4.66 -15.35 -12.30
N GLU A 91 4.71 -15.77 -11.04
CA GLU A 91 3.66 -16.57 -10.43
C GLU A 91 2.46 -15.71 -10.08
N ALA A 92 1.25 -16.26 -10.25
CA ALA A 92 0.03 -15.56 -9.84
C ALA A 92 0.00 -15.40 -8.31
N MET A 93 -0.38 -14.21 -7.84
CA MET A 93 -0.47 -13.92 -6.40
C MET A 93 -1.52 -14.80 -5.70
N GLY A 94 -2.64 -15.11 -6.37
CA GLY A 94 -3.69 -15.91 -5.78
C GLY A 94 -4.18 -15.35 -4.43
N ASP A 95 -4.20 -16.21 -3.41
CA ASP A 95 -4.52 -15.87 -2.02
C ASP A 95 -3.29 -15.52 -1.16
N ASN A 96 -2.13 -15.31 -1.81
CA ASN A 96 -0.88 -14.94 -1.13
C ASN A 96 -0.82 -13.48 -0.69
N TRP A 97 -1.80 -12.69 -1.05
CA TRP A 97 -1.95 -11.31 -0.61
C TRP A 97 -3.41 -10.95 -0.45
N LEU A 98 -3.68 -9.95 0.39
CA LEU A 98 -5.01 -9.40 0.58
C LEU A 98 -4.92 -7.90 0.79
N ILE A 99 -5.75 -7.14 0.09
CA ILE A 99 -5.97 -5.72 0.30
C ILE A 99 -7.35 -5.54 0.89
N ARG A 100 -7.43 -4.75 1.98
CA ARG A 100 -8.70 -4.28 2.54
C ARG A 100 -8.79 -2.77 2.35
N GLU A 101 -9.96 -2.33 1.89
CA GLU A 101 -10.29 -0.93 1.66
C GLU A 101 -11.35 -0.49 2.65
N TYR A 102 -11.12 0.65 3.31
CA TYR A 102 -12.06 1.19 4.29
C TYR A 102 -12.47 2.60 3.87
N SER A 103 -13.79 2.83 3.81
CA SER A 103 -14.36 4.12 3.48
C SER A 103 -14.39 5.06 4.70
N PHE A 104 -14.76 6.33 4.46
CA PHE A 104 -14.76 7.37 5.49
C PHE A 104 -15.84 7.17 6.58
N ASP A 105 -16.91 6.46 6.27
CA ASP A 105 -18.03 6.20 7.18
C ASP A 105 -17.88 4.89 7.99
N GLU A 106 -16.85 4.10 7.71
CA GLU A 106 -16.59 2.87 8.46
C GLU A 106 -15.91 3.15 9.80
N VAL A 107 -16.36 2.45 10.82
CA VAL A 107 -15.75 2.47 12.15
C VAL A 107 -14.56 1.53 12.17
N LEU A 108 -13.38 2.08 12.44
CA LEU A 108 -12.15 1.30 12.61
C LEU A 108 -11.70 1.36 14.05
N VAL A 109 -11.16 0.26 14.52
CA VAL A 109 -10.59 0.12 15.87
C VAL A 109 -9.14 -0.31 15.77
N ARG A 110 -8.36 0.14 16.75
CA ARG A 110 -6.95 -0.26 16.85
C ARG A 110 -6.84 -1.65 17.46
N LYS A 111 -6.14 -2.54 16.76
CA LYS A 111 -5.81 -3.88 17.24
C LYS A 111 -4.34 -4.16 16.94
N ASP A 112 -3.55 -4.37 17.98
CA ASP A 112 -2.13 -4.66 17.86
C ASP A 112 -1.91 -6.17 17.90
N PHE A 113 -2.00 -6.82 16.72
CA PHE A 113 -1.68 -8.23 16.58
C PHE A 113 -0.16 -8.42 16.48
N ALA A 114 0.37 -9.32 17.29
CA ALA A 114 1.77 -9.71 17.18
C ALA A 114 1.99 -10.52 15.91
N SER A 115 3.06 -10.20 15.19
CA SER A 115 3.50 -10.94 14.00
C SER A 115 5.01 -11.21 14.08
N PRO A 116 5.46 -12.03 15.04
CA PRO A 116 6.88 -12.22 15.34
C PRO A 116 7.66 -12.83 14.18
N ASP A 117 7.00 -13.64 13.37
CA ASP A 117 7.62 -14.33 12.23
C ASP A 117 7.54 -13.52 10.93
N SER A 118 7.03 -12.28 10.97
CA SER A 118 6.96 -11.44 9.78
C SER A 118 8.35 -11.12 9.25
N PRO A 119 8.58 -11.27 7.93
CA PRO A 119 9.84 -10.89 7.31
C PRO A 119 10.05 -9.37 7.27
N LEU A 120 8.98 -8.60 7.48
CA LEU A 120 9.00 -7.14 7.46
C LEU A 120 8.95 -6.58 8.88
N LYS A 121 9.92 -5.74 9.21
CA LYS A 121 9.89 -4.95 10.43
C LYS A 121 9.04 -3.68 10.23
N PRO A 122 8.38 -3.18 11.29
CA PRO A 122 7.54 -1.99 11.19
C PRO A 122 8.37 -0.71 11.05
N PHE A 123 8.05 0.07 10.03
CA PHE A 123 8.58 1.42 9.82
C PHE A 123 7.43 2.37 9.47
N ALA A 124 7.38 3.50 10.15
CA ALA A 124 6.49 4.58 9.76
C ALA A 124 6.90 5.12 8.38
N LEU A 125 5.91 5.52 7.59
CA LEU A 125 6.08 6.02 6.24
C LEU A 125 5.86 7.52 6.19
N LYS A 126 6.74 8.22 5.48
CA LYS A 126 6.58 9.62 5.15
C LYS A 126 6.34 9.77 3.66
N ALA A 127 5.21 10.41 3.31
CA ALA A 127 4.82 10.63 1.92
C ALA A 127 5.44 11.89 1.35
N GLU A 128 5.92 11.82 0.13
CA GLU A 128 6.41 12.95 -0.66
C GLU A 128 5.74 12.92 -2.04
N LEU A 129 5.33 14.09 -2.53
CA LEU A 129 4.79 14.23 -3.88
C LEU A 129 5.94 14.18 -4.90
N VAL A 130 5.78 13.32 -5.90
CA VAL A 130 6.56 13.33 -7.12
C VAL A 130 5.65 13.85 -8.23
N GLU A 131 5.91 15.05 -8.73
CA GLU A 131 5.02 15.70 -9.71
C GLU A 131 5.03 14.99 -11.06
N GLU A 132 6.19 14.47 -11.45
CA GLU A 132 6.37 13.75 -12.71
C GLU A 132 7.08 12.40 -12.46
N ASP A 133 6.30 11.35 -12.36
CA ASP A 133 6.79 9.98 -12.36
C ASP A 133 6.47 9.32 -13.70
N PHE A 134 7.30 8.35 -14.09
CA PHE A 134 7.19 7.68 -15.38
C PHE A 134 7.05 6.18 -15.18
N PRO A 135 6.18 5.50 -15.96
CA PRO A 135 6.06 4.06 -15.88
C PRO A 135 7.41 3.40 -16.22
N LEU A 136 7.72 2.33 -15.52
CA LEU A 136 8.86 1.49 -15.89
C LEU A 136 8.61 0.86 -17.25
N TRP A 137 9.65 0.82 -18.09
CA TRP A 137 9.56 0.29 -19.45
C TRP A 137 9.04 -1.15 -19.51
N ASP A 138 9.39 -1.95 -18.55
CA ASP A 138 9.00 -3.35 -18.38
C ASP A 138 7.78 -3.56 -17.44
N GLY A 139 7.30 -2.51 -16.83
CA GLY A 139 6.21 -2.56 -15.83
C GLY A 139 4.79 -2.51 -16.38
N GLY A 140 4.61 -2.47 -17.69
CA GLY A 140 3.28 -2.51 -18.33
C GLY A 140 2.43 -1.26 -18.18
N GLY A 141 2.99 -0.15 -17.69
CA GLY A 141 2.28 1.10 -17.45
C GLY A 141 2.16 2.02 -18.66
N ILE A 142 2.58 1.61 -19.85
CA ILE A 142 2.54 2.42 -21.06
C ILE A 142 1.15 2.33 -21.70
N PRO A 143 0.47 3.46 -21.95
CA PRO A 143 -0.79 3.46 -22.66
C PRO A 143 -0.64 2.85 -24.06
N ARG A 144 -1.64 2.09 -24.49
CA ARG A 144 -1.59 1.37 -25.78
C ARG A 144 -1.74 2.27 -27.01
N ASP A 145 -2.10 3.53 -26.79
CA ASP A 145 -2.41 4.54 -27.82
C ASP A 145 -1.28 5.55 -28.05
N ILE A 146 -0.06 5.24 -27.57
CA ILE A 146 1.13 6.06 -27.79
C ILE A 146 2.01 5.49 -28.89
#